data_806b3ca5c84752676cb845e7366e0f6d
#
_entry.id   806b3ca5c84752676cb845e7366e0f6d
#
_cell.length_a   1.000
_cell.length_b   1.000
_cell.length_c   1.000
_cell.angle_alpha   90.00
_cell.angle_beta   90.00
_cell.angle_gamma   90.00
#
_symmetry.space_group_name_H-M   'P 1'
#
loop_
_entity.id
_entity.type
_entity.pdbx_description
1 polymer ?
#
loop_
_entity_poly.entity_id
_entity_poly.type
_entity_poly.pdbx_seq_one_letter_code
_entity_poly.pdbx_strand_id
1 'polypeptide(L)'
;MDIRRATEGDFDAMWPIFQAVIASGTTYSFDPGTSRADAHAYWFGPGLSSYVIEEGGRVVGMYKLRANQRDLGAHVANASFMVDPAHQGSGAGRAMGLHCLEEARRAGFLAMQFNFVVSTNEAAVRLWKALGFKVVGVLPRAFRHRQLGYVDAYVMHRFLEDVQAPG
;
A
#
# COMPACT_ATOMS: atom_id res chain seq x y z
N MET A 1 -7.35 -17.05 2.17
CA MET A 1 -7.32 -15.58 2.08
C MET A 1 -7.87 -15.17 0.72
N ASP A 2 -8.96 -14.41 0.69
CA ASP A 2 -9.61 -13.97 -0.54
C ASP A 2 -9.43 -12.46 -0.70
N ILE A 3 -9.10 -12.02 -1.92
CA ILE A 3 -8.93 -10.59 -2.23
C ILE A 3 -10.02 -10.19 -3.21
N ARG A 4 -10.72 -9.12 -2.91
CA ARG A 4 -11.78 -8.56 -3.75
C ARG A 4 -11.79 -7.04 -3.75
N ARG A 5 -12.48 -6.47 -4.72
CA ARG A 5 -12.72 -5.03 -4.76
C ARG A 5 -13.46 -4.59 -3.49
N ALA A 6 -12.96 -3.53 -2.87
CA ALA A 6 -13.63 -2.91 -1.73
C ALA A 6 -14.85 -2.10 -2.19
N THR A 7 -15.88 -2.12 -1.36
CA THR A 7 -17.06 -1.28 -1.49
C THR A 7 -17.13 -0.28 -0.34
N GLU A 8 -17.98 0.73 -0.46
CA GLU A 8 -18.22 1.70 0.62
C GLU A 8 -18.62 1.01 1.94
N GLY A 9 -19.34 -0.12 1.86
CA GLY A 9 -19.73 -0.91 3.03
C GLY A 9 -18.58 -1.57 3.77
N ASP A 10 -17.41 -1.72 3.15
CA ASP A 10 -16.23 -2.29 3.80
C ASP A 10 -15.51 -1.30 4.71
N PHE A 11 -15.81 -0.01 4.58
CA PHE A 11 -15.08 1.02 5.30
C PHE A 11 -15.18 0.88 6.82
N ASP A 12 -16.29 0.38 7.35
CA ASP A 12 -16.44 0.11 8.79
C ASP A 12 -15.44 -0.93 9.31
N ALA A 13 -15.05 -1.89 8.47
CA ALA A 13 -14.01 -2.86 8.80
C ALA A 13 -12.59 -2.36 8.51
N MET A 14 -12.42 -1.48 7.51
CA MET A 14 -11.14 -0.89 7.13
C MET A 14 -10.67 0.17 8.12
N TRP A 15 -11.59 0.95 8.69
CA TRP A 15 -11.28 2.05 9.59
C TRP A 15 -10.48 1.65 10.83
N PRO A 16 -10.84 0.61 11.60
CA PRO A 16 -10.03 0.17 12.73
C PRO A 16 -8.62 -0.27 12.35
N ILE A 17 -8.44 -0.90 11.18
CA ILE A 17 -7.12 -1.28 10.67
C ILE A 17 -6.29 -0.04 10.37
N PHE A 18 -6.87 0.93 9.68
CA PHE A 18 -6.21 2.20 9.40
C PHE A 18 -5.76 2.89 10.70
N GLN A 19 -6.65 3.02 11.68
CA GLN A 19 -6.33 3.63 12.97
C GLN A 19 -5.19 2.91 13.69
N ALA A 20 -5.22 1.58 13.73
CA ALA A 20 -4.18 0.79 14.39
C ALA A 20 -2.82 0.95 13.71
N VAL A 21 -2.78 0.99 12.39
CA VAL A 21 -1.54 1.18 11.62
C VAL A 21 -0.95 2.57 11.85
N ILE A 22 -1.75 3.63 11.71
CA ILE A 22 -1.24 5.01 11.87
C ILE A 22 -0.88 5.35 13.31
N ALA A 23 -1.54 4.72 14.30
CA ALA A 23 -1.25 4.94 15.72
C ALA A 23 0.18 4.53 16.10
N SER A 24 0.80 3.60 15.37
CA SER A 24 2.18 3.17 15.62
C SER A 24 3.21 4.29 15.41
N GLY A 25 2.96 5.19 14.44
CA GLY A 25 3.89 6.24 14.05
C GLY A 25 5.23 5.71 13.48
N THR A 26 5.20 4.51 12.89
CA THR A 26 6.42 3.81 12.45
C THR A 26 6.47 3.49 10.96
N THR A 27 5.33 3.52 10.25
CA THR A 27 5.26 3.04 8.86
C THR A 27 4.55 3.98 7.88
N TYR A 28 3.66 4.84 8.34
CA TYR A 28 2.90 5.78 7.52
C TYR A 28 3.00 7.21 8.05
N SER A 29 3.04 8.18 7.15
CA SER A 29 3.21 9.61 7.48
C SER A 29 1.92 10.30 7.95
N PHE A 30 0.83 9.58 8.13
CA PHE A 30 -0.41 10.13 8.65
C PHE A 30 -0.29 10.56 10.10
N ASP A 31 -0.90 11.69 10.43
CA ASP A 31 -1.13 12.06 11.81
C ASP A 31 -2.01 11.01 12.50
N PRO A 32 -1.66 10.55 13.71
CA PRO A 32 -2.50 9.59 14.45
C PRO A 32 -3.93 10.08 14.69
N GLY A 33 -4.17 11.40 14.68
CA GLY A 33 -5.48 12.02 14.78
C GLY A 33 -6.24 12.16 13.46
N THR A 34 -5.79 11.54 12.37
CA THR A 34 -6.49 11.58 11.07
C THR A 34 -7.96 11.21 11.24
N SER A 35 -8.85 12.06 10.74
CA SER A 35 -10.29 11.86 10.86
C SER A 35 -10.79 10.67 10.02
N ARG A 36 -11.94 10.12 10.44
CA ARG A 36 -12.60 9.06 9.66
C ARG A 36 -12.95 9.52 8.25
N ALA A 37 -13.38 10.79 8.09
CA ALA A 37 -13.72 11.35 6.78
C ALA A 37 -12.49 11.46 5.87
N ASP A 38 -11.35 11.89 6.40
CA ASP A 38 -10.10 11.98 5.63
C ASP A 38 -9.59 10.59 5.25
N ALA A 39 -9.68 9.62 6.16
CA ALA A 39 -9.35 8.22 5.87
C ALA A 39 -10.27 7.65 4.79
N HIS A 40 -11.58 7.91 4.84
CA HIS A 40 -12.52 7.49 3.81
C HIS A 40 -12.13 8.06 2.43
N ALA A 41 -11.85 9.36 2.36
CA ALA A 41 -11.41 10.01 1.13
C ALA A 41 -10.09 9.42 0.59
N TYR A 42 -9.20 9.02 1.48
CA TYR A 42 -7.93 8.36 1.12
C TYR A 42 -8.15 7.00 0.43
N TRP A 43 -9.15 6.22 0.86
CA TRP A 43 -9.44 4.90 0.31
C TRP A 43 -10.45 4.90 -0.83
N PHE A 44 -11.40 5.83 -0.86
CA PHE A 44 -12.52 5.86 -1.80
C PHE A 44 -12.61 7.16 -2.63
N GLY A 45 -11.55 7.93 -2.69
CA GLY A 45 -11.48 9.12 -3.52
C GLY A 45 -11.50 8.82 -5.03
N PRO A 46 -11.69 9.84 -5.88
CA PRO A 46 -11.70 9.69 -7.34
C PRO A 46 -10.41 9.08 -7.87
N GLY A 47 -10.51 8.21 -8.88
CA GLY A 47 -9.36 7.57 -9.51
C GLY A 47 -8.68 6.49 -8.69
N LEU A 48 -9.26 6.08 -7.57
CA LEU A 48 -8.76 5.03 -6.69
C LEU A 48 -9.46 3.70 -6.96
N SER A 49 -8.67 2.64 -6.93
CA SER A 49 -9.16 1.26 -6.91
C SER A 49 -8.72 0.62 -5.59
N SER A 50 -9.65 0.48 -4.66
CA SER A 50 -9.36 -0.13 -3.36
C SER A 50 -9.81 -1.58 -3.30
N TYR A 51 -9.06 -2.39 -2.57
CA TYR A 51 -9.26 -3.83 -2.39
C TYR A 51 -9.12 -4.19 -0.92
N VAL A 52 -9.84 -5.20 -0.50
CA VAL A 52 -9.71 -5.81 0.82
C VAL A 52 -9.26 -7.25 0.70
N ILE A 53 -8.51 -7.72 1.70
CA ILE A 53 -8.18 -9.12 1.88
C ILE A 53 -8.92 -9.66 3.10
N GLU A 54 -9.55 -10.81 2.92
CA GLU A 54 -10.35 -11.47 3.95
C GLU A 54 -9.75 -12.80 4.36
N GLU A 55 -9.86 -13.09 5.63
CA GLU A 55 -9.57 -14.39 6.22
C GLU A 55 -10.70 -14.77 7.18
N GLY A 56 -11.32 -15.94 6.96
CA GLY A 56 -12.45 -16.39 7.75
C GLY A 56 -13.66 -15.44 7.75
N GLY A 57 -13.88 -14.73 6.63
CA GLY A 57 -14.97 -13.74 6.49
C GLY A 57 -14.72 -12.39 7.16
N ARG A 58 -13.49 -12.16 7.65
CA ARG A 58 -13.08 -10.90 8.28
C ARG A 58 -12.05 -10.19 7.41
N VAL A 59 -12.21 -8.90 7.22
CA VAL A 59 -11.18 -8.06 6.59
C VAL A 59 -9.96 -7.98 7.49
N VAL A 60 -8.79 -8.36 6.97
CA VAL A 60 -7.50 -8.38 7.69
C VAL A 60 -6.46 -7.47 7.05
N GLY A 61 -6.78 -6.84 5.94
CA GLY A 61 -5.92 -5.89 5.27
C GLY A 61 -6.61 -5.25 4.09
N MET A 62 -5.95 -4.27 3.52
CA MET A 62 -6.45 -3.51 2.37
C MET A 62 -5.30 -2.90 1.58
N TYR A 63 -5.53 -2.68 0.30
CA TYR A 63 -4.64 -1.86 -0.53
C TYR A 63 -5.45 -1.01 -1.50
N LYS A 64 -4.83 0.03 -2.01
CA LYS A 64 -5.37 0.85 -3.10
C LYS A 64 -4.35 0.99 -4.22
N LEU A 65 -4.86 1.13 -5.43
CA LEU A 65 -4.13 1.29 -6.67
C LEU A 65 -4.61 2.55 -7.38
N ARG A 66 -3.67 3.35 -7.91
CA ARG A 66 -3.96 4.56 -8.69
C ARG A 66 -2.81 4.88 -9.63
N ALA A 67 -3.03 5.78 -10.58
CA ALA A 67 -1.93 6.40 -11.31
C ALA A 67 -1.11 7.28 -10.35
N ASN A 68 0.23 7.19 -10.45
CA ASN A 68 1.13 7.98 -9.61
C ASN A 68 1.14 9.46 -10.00
N GLN A 69 1.06 9.73 -11.30
CA GLN A 69 1.01 11.07 -11.87
C GLN A 69 -0.15 11.17 -12.86
N ARG A 70 -0.48 12.38 -13.27
CA ARG A 70 -1.49 12.65 -14.29
C ARG A 70 -0.91 12.61 -15.70
N ASP A 71 -1.78 12.57 -16.68
CA ASP A 71 -1.52 12.81 -18.09
C ASP A 71 -0.33 11.98 -18.60
N LEU A 72 0.76 12.59 -18.98
CA LEU A 72 1.94 11.91 -19.55
C LEU A 72 2.71 11.03 -18.56
N GLY A 73 2.39 11.10 -17.27
CA GLY A 73 2.92 10.22 -16.23
C GLY A 73 1.95 9.13 -15.77
N ALA A 74 0.75 9.06 -16.33
CA ALA A 74 -0.33 8.19 -15.85
C ALA A 74 -0.11 6.69 -16.11
N HIS A 75 0.92 6.32 -16.86
CA HIS A 75 1.30 4.93 -17.11
C HIS A 75 2.06 4.27 -15.97
N VAL A 76 2.44 5.01 -14.95
CA VAL A 76 3.08 4.50 -13.74
C VAL A 76 2.05 4.45 -12.62
N ALA A 77 1.86 3.28 -12.02
CA ALA A 77 0.97 3.09 -10.89
C ALA A 77 1.65 3.46 -9.56
N ASN A 78 0.85 3.80 -8.58
CA ASN A 78 1.20 3.85 -7.16
C ASN A 78 0.21 3.00 -6.38
N ALA A 79 0.66 2.40 -5.29
CA ALA A 79 -0.18 1.62 -4.39
C ALA A 79 0.20 1.86 -2.94
N SER A 80 -0.76 1.64 -2.05
CA SER A 80 -0.58 1.70 -0.60
C SER A 80 -1.25 0.51 0.04
N PHE A 81 -0.61 -0.08 1.06
CA PHE A 81 -1.03 -1.33 1.69
C PHE A 81 -1.08 -1.17 3.20
N MET A 82 -2.11 -1.72 3.82
CA MET A 82 -2.20 -1.85 5.27
C MET A 82 -2.66 -3.25 5.64
N VAL A 83 -2.01 -3.84 6.63
CA VAL A 83 -2.40 -5.13 7.23
C VAL A 83 -2.75 -4.88 8.68
N ASP A 84 -3.84 -5.48 9.16
CA ASP A 84 -4.18 -5.49 10.58
C ASP A 84 -2.95 -5.94 11.39
N PRO A 85 -2.47 -5.14 12.34
CA PRO A 85 -1.31 -5.52 13.16
C PRO A 85 -1.43 -6.91 13.81
N ALA A 86 -2.66 -7.35 14.12
CA ALA A 86 -2.91 -8.69 14.66
C ALA A 86 -2.68 -9.82 13.64
N HIS A 87 -2.60 -9.49 12.35
CA HIS A 87 -2.40 -10.43 11.24
C HIS A 87 -1.07 -10.24 10.52
N GLN A 88 -0.14 -9.50 11.10
CA GLN A 88 1.20 -9.37 10.55
C GLN A 88 1.92 -10.74 10.54
N GLY A 89 2.68 -11.00 9.47
CA GLY A 89 3.34 -12.29 9.28
C GLY A 89 2.46 -13.42 8.76
N SER A 90 1.17 -13.18 8.54
CA SER A 90 0.22 -14.17 7.98
C SER A 90 0.39 -14.43 6.47
N GLY A 91 1.18 -13.60 5.78
CA GLY A 91 1.30 -13.63 4.32
C GLY A 91 0.33 -12.69 3.60
N ALA A 92 -0.56 -11.99 4.32
CA ALA A 92 -1.54 -11.07 3.73
C ALA A 92 -0.88 -9.96 2.90
N GLY A 93 0.21 -9.36 3.39
CA GLY A 93 0.95 -8.33 2.64
C GLY A 93 1.50 -8.84 1.32
N ARG A 94 2.06 -10.06 1.30
CA ARG A 94 2.58 -10.68 0.09
C ARG A 94 1.46 -11.01 -0.90
N ALA A 95 0.35 -11.57 -0.42
CA ALA A 95 -0.80 -11.89 -1.25
C ALA A 95 -1.38 -10.62 -1.91
N MET A 96 -1.56 -9.55 -1.13
CA MET A 96 -2.01 -8.26 -1.66
C MET A 96 -1.01 -7.66 -2.66
N GLY A 97 0.29 -7.76 -2.38
CA GLY A 97 1.33 -7.27 -3.30
C GLY A 97 1.28 -7.95 -4.66
N LEU A 98 1.17 -9.28 -4.70
CA LEU A 98 1.04 -10.06 -5.93
C LEU A 98 -0.24 -9.68 -6.69
N HIS A 99 -1.38 -9.67 -6.00
CA HIS A 99 -2.66 -9.30 -6.60
C HIS A 99 -2.64 -7.88 -7.15
N CYS A 100 -2.03 -6.94 -6.43
CA CYS A 100 -1.90 -5.55 -6.88
C CYS A 100 -1.07 -5.43 -8.18
N LEU A 101 0.02 -6.20 -8.31
CA LEU A 101 0.81 -6.21 -9.54
C LEU A 101 -0.01 -6.74 -10.73
N GLU A 102 -0.80 -7.79 -10.53
CA GLU A 102 -1.70 -8.33 -11.55
C GLU A 102 -2.79 -7.33 -11.95
N GLU A 103 -3.44 -6.70 -10.99
CA GLU A 103 -4.45 -5.66 -11.23
C GLU A 103 -3.87 -4.43 -11.93
N ALA A 104 -2.66 -3.99 -11.55
CA ALA A 104 -1.97 -2.89 -12.21
C ALA A 104 -1.66 -3.25 -13.68
N ARG A 105 -1.20 -4.46 -13.94
CA ARG A 105 -0.95 -4.93 -15.32
C ARG A 105 -2.24 -5.02 -16.13
N ARG A 106 -3.30 -5.54 -15.53
CA ARG A 106 -4.64 -5.63 -16.16
C ARG A 106 -5.19 -4.25 -16.50
N ALA A 107 -4.96 -3.25 -15.64
CA ALA A 107 -5.38 -1.87 -15.86
C ALA A 107 -4.54 -1.12 -16.91
N GLY A 108 -3.47 -1.74 -17.45
CA GLY A 108 -2.64 -1.18 -18.51
C GLY A 108 -1.44 -0.36 -18.01
N PHE A 109 -1.14 -0.36 -16.71
CA PHE A 109 0.08 0.29 -16.21
C PHE A 109 1.33 -0.45 -16.69
N LEU A 110 2.39 0.31 -16.96
CA LEU A 110 3.68 -0.20 -17.44
C LEU A 110 4.70 -0.39 -16.32
N ALA A 111 4.53 0.33 -15.22
CA ALA A 111 5.41 0.29 -14.06
C ALA A 111 4.63 0.62 -12.79
N MET A 112 5.25 0.33 -11.64
CA MET A 112 4.74 0.71 -10.33
C MET A 112 5.84 1.39 -9.53
N GLN A 113 5.49 2.50 -8.87
CA GLN A 113 6.38 3.27 -8.02
C GLN A 113 5.75 3.50 -6.65
N PHE A 114 6.53 3.20 -5.61
CA PHE A 114 6.21 3.60 -4.24
C PHE A 114 6.98 4.87 -3.92
N ASN A 115 6.29 5.91 -3.51
CA ASN A 115 6.89 7.23 -3.31
C ASN A 115 7.56 7.38 -1.95
N PHE A 116 7.15 6.55 -0.98
CA PHE A 116 7.53 6.76 0.41
C PHE A 116 7.48 5.45 1.19
N VAL A 117 8.56 4.69 1.15
CA VAL A 117 8.73 3.48 1.96
C VAL A 117 9.68 3.81 3.10
N VAL A 118 9.18 3.83 4.33
CA VAL A 118 9.99 4.13 5.51
C VAL A 118 11.13 3.12 5.62
N SER A 119 12.38 3.57 5.64
CA SER A 119 13.56 2.72 5.56
C SER A 119 13.67 1.72 6.72
N THR A 120 13.16 2.09 7.88
CA THR A 120 13.14 1.25 9.09
C THR A 120 12.02 0.20 9.09
N ASN A 121 11.08 0.27 8.14
CA ASN A 121 10.10 -0.79 7.90
C ASN A 121 10.75 -1.91 7.08
N GLU A 122 11.66 -2.64 7.71
CA GLU A 122 12.48 -3.66 7.05
C GLU A 122 11.66 -4.79 6.44
N ALA A 123 10.55 -5.16 7.08
CA ALA A 123 9.64 -6.20 6.56
C ALA A 123 9.04 -5.79 5.22
N ALA A 124 8.57 -4.55 5.08
CA ALA A 124 8.05 -4.02 3.83
C ALA A 124 9.15 -3.92 2.77
N VAL A 125 10.32 -3.38 3.12
CA VAL A 125 11.45 -3.27 2.18
C VAL A 125 11.85 -4.64 1.63
N ARG A 126 11.96 -5.66 2.49
CA ARG A 126 12.26 -7.04 2.06
C ARG A 126 11.16 -7.59 1.15
N LEU A 127 9.90 -7.39 1.50
CA LEU A 127 8.76 -7.84 0.70
C LEU A 127 8.80 -7.23 -0.70
N TRP A 128 8.95 -5.92 -0.80
CA TRP A 128 8.97 -5.23 -2.09
C TRP A 128 10.16 -5.66 -2.95
N LYS A 129 11.34 -5.82 -2.36
CA LYS A 129 12.51 -6.37 -3.07
C LYS A 129 12.25 -7.78 -3.57
N ALA A 130 11.64 -8.64 -2.76
CA ALA A 130 11.25 -9.99 -3.17
C ALA A 130 10.22 -10.02 -4.30
N LEU A 131 9.40 -8.96 -4.42
CA LEU A 131 8.45 -8.77 -5.52
C LEU A 131 9.04 -8.00 -6.72
N GLY A 132 10.35 -7.82 -6.76
CA GLY A 132 11.07 -7.25 -7.91
C GLY A 132 11.23 -5.73 -7.90
N PHE A 133 10.85 -5.04 -6.83
CA PHE A 133 11.11 -3.61 -6.69
C PHE A 133 12.57 -3.33 -6.36
N LYS A 134 13.07 -2.22 -6.88
CA LYS A 134 14.40 -1.68 -6.55
C LYS A 134 14.27 -0.32 -5.88
N VAL A 135 15.17 -0.01 -4.97
CA VAL A 135 15.31 1.35 -4.44
C VAL A 135 15.95 2.21 -5.52
N VAL A 136 15.22 3.20 -6.00
CA VAL A 136 15.69 4.12 -7.06
C VAL A 136 16.03 5.50 -6.52
N GLY A 137 15.66 5.78 -5.27
CA GLY A 137 15.99 7.02 -4.59
C GLY A 137 15.87 6.90 -3.09
N VAL A 138 16.62 7.73 -2.38
CA VAL A 138 16.58 7.86 -0.92
C VAL A 138 16.20 9.30 -0.58
N LEU A 139 15.16 9.46 0.22
CA LEU A 139 14.73 10.74 0.77
C LEU A 139 15.31 10.86 2.18
N PRO A 140 16.39 11.65 2.38
CA PRO A 140 17.06 11.69 3.67
C PRO A 140 16.18 12.35 4.73
N ARG A 141 16.08 11.70 5.90
CA ARG A 141 15.35 12.19 7.08
C ARG A 141 13.92 12.64 6.78
N ALA A 142 13.24 11.94 5.87
CA ALA A 142 11.93 12.35 5.37
C ALA A 142 10.78 11.93 6.30
N PHE A 143 11.01 11.02 7.22
CA PHE A 143 9.98 10.48 8.12
C PHE A 143 10.39 10.66 9.58
N ARG A 144 9.48 11.25 10.38
CA ARG A 144 9.66 11.36 11.83
C ARG A 144 9.12 10.12 12.52
N HIS A 145 10.00 9.13 12.70
CA HIS A 145 9.68 7.89 13.40
C HIS A 145 9.45 8.17 14.88
N ARG A 146 8.42 7.55 15.45
CA ARG A 146 7.99 7.81 16.83
C ARG A 146 9.09 7.53 17.87
N GLN A 147 9.90 6.48 17.68
CA GLN A 147 10.98 6.11 18.59
C GLN A 147 12.38 6.52 18.11
N LEU A 148 12.63 6.51 16.80
CA LEU A 148 13.99 6.67 16.25
C LEU A 148 14.30 8.09 15.79
N GLY A 149 13.34 9.01 15.81
CA GLY A 149 13.50 10.34 15.27
C GLY A 149 13.41 10.36 13.75
N TYR A 150 14.16 11.24 13.10
CA TYR A 150 14.12 11.40 11.64
C TYR A 150 14.89 10.29 10.95
N VAL A 151 14.19 9.51 10.13
CA VAL A 151 14.75 8.38 9.35
C VAL A 151 14.49 8.61 7.87
N ASP A 152 15.24 7.89 7.02
CA ASP A 152 15.10 7.97 5.58
C ASP A 152 13.82 7.28 5.10
N ALA A 153 13.32 7.71 3.94
CA ALA A 153 12.31 7.01 3.17
C ALA A 153 12.87 6.66 1.79
N TYR A 154 12.43 5.53 1.26
CA TYR A 154 12.85 5.08 -0.08
C TYR A 154 11.77 5.35 -1.12
N VAL A 155 12.21 5.71 -2.31
CA VAL A 155 11.41 5.57 -3.53
C VAL A 155 11.77 4.23 -4.14
N MET A 156 10.77 3.38 -4.35
CA MET A 156 10.96 2.05 -4.93
C MET A 156 10.15 1.91 -6.22
N HIS A 157 10.70 1.15 -7.17
CA HIS A 157 10.14 1.07 -8.52
C HIS A 157 10.36 -0.31 -9.13
N ARG A 158 9.40 -0.77 -9.95
CA ARG A 158 9.58 -1.90 -10.87
C ARG A 158 8.78 -1.69 -12.15
N PHE A 159 9.25 -2.27 -13.28
CA PHE A 159 8.43 -2.47 -14.48
C PHE A 159 7.48 -3.65 -14.29
N LEU A 160 6.40 -3.70 -15.08
CA LEU A 160 5.37 -4.74 -14.99
C LEU A 160 5.37 -5.71 -16.18
N GLU A 161 6.39 -5.65 -17.05
CA GLU A 161 6.49 -6.45 -18.28
C GLU A 161 6.43 -7.96 -18.02
N ASP A 162 7.05 -8.41 -16.94
CA ASP A 162 7.15 -9.81 -16.53
C ASP A 162 5.96 -10.30 -15.69
N VAL A 163 5.05 -9.39 -15.32
CA VAL A 163 3.83 -9.77 -14.58
C VAL A 163 2.83 -10.36 -15.56
N GLN A 164 2.47 -11.63 -15.36
CA GLN A 164 1.42 -12.26 -16.13
C GLN A 164 0.07 -11.64 -15.76
N ALA A 165 -0.66 -11.14 -16.76
CA ALA A 165 -2.06 -10.82 -16.56
C ALA A 165 -2.81 -12.14 -16.32
N PRO A 166 -3.66 -12.23 -15.29
CA PRO A 166 -4.48 -13.42 -15.11
C PRO A 166 -5.37 -13.60 -16.33
N GLY A 167 -5.44 -14.85 -16.82
CA GLY A 167 -6.22 -15.25 -17.97
C GLY A 167 -7.72 -15.08 -17.74
#